data_dc80633a081d07447abc6e0922aa011c
#
_entry.id   dc80633a081d07447abc6e0922aa011c
#
_cell.length_a   1.000
_cell.length_b   1.000
_cell.length_c   1.000
_cell.angle_alpha   90.00
_cell.angle_beta   90.00
_cell.angle_gamma   90.00
#
_symmetry.space_group_name_H-M   'P 1'
#
loop_
_entity.id
_entity.type
_entity.pdbx_description
1 polymer ?
#
loop_
_entity_poly.entity_id
_entity_poly.type
_entity_poly.pdbx_seq_one_letter_code
_entity_poly.pdbx_strand_id
1 'polypeptide(L)'
;MADTPLTDRLDRRTLLRGAAAAGVVGIAGCSGNGDGGDGSDGGDGGDGMDGGDGGDGGSTDVIRWHAGGTGGTYFPLSGEFEGVIEDQTDFPVEVSSTGASVENVGSLGNGDADFAMIQNDIAFFARNGERLAAFEGNPVETLRGVATLYPETIHVLLNPDADVSSLSDLEGARVNTGDLGSGTQVNALQILESAGGLTTGDFDEQNTDFTQAANQLRDGDVEAAFVVGGWPVGAVEELATTTDVEILDMSDAERQAARDDASWFADDTIPAGTYGGIEEAVDTVSVQAMIATRSDFAADTVEAVTEAIFENLDQLSIKSEFIGVDSAQDGMSIELHEGAARYFE
;
A
#
# COMPACT_ATOMS: atom_id res chain seq x y z
N MET A 1 -5.85 39.07 -3.21
CA MET A 1 -6.85 38.02 -3.18
C MET A 1 -6.24 36.99 -2.29
N ALA A 2 -6.89 36.56 -1.27
CA ALA A 2 -6.26 35.81 -0.18
C ALA A 2 -6.30 34.31 -0.52
N ASP A 3 -5.13 33.69 -0.46
CA ASP A 3 -4.96 32.23 -0.52
C ASP A 3 -5.76 31.61 0.63
N THR A 4 -6.67 30.71 0.29
CA THR A 4 -7.34 29.86 1.26
C THR A 4 -6.66 28.50 1.19
N PRO A 5 -5.98 28.04 2.24
CA PRO A 5 -5.33 26.73 2.21
C PRO A 5 -6.36 25.60 2.19
N LEU A 6 -6.03 24.51 1.52
CA LEU A 6 -6.77 23.26 1.34
C LEU A 6 -7.27 22.55 2.64
N THR A 7 -7.06 23.17 3.80
CA THR A 7 -7.28 22.59 5.14
C THR A 7 -8.73 22.54 5.62
N ASP A 8 -9.73 22.99 4.84
CA ASP A 8 -11.05 23.27 5.42
C ASP A 8 -12.16 22.23 5.17
N ARG A 9 -11.86 21.02 4.65
CA ARG A 9 -12.93 20.04 4.31
C ARG A 9 -12.80 18.61 4.77
N LEU A 10 -11.74 18.22 5.51
CA LEU A 10 -11.71 16.91 6.14
C LEU A 10 -11.81 17.03 7.67
N ASP A 11 -13.02 17.27 8.14
CA ASP A 11 -13.31 17.29 9.59
C ASP A 11 -13.16 15.87 10.16
N ARG A 12 -12.33 15.73 11.21
CA ARG A 12 -12.10 14.51 12.01
C ARG A 12 -13.36 13.72 12.37
N ARG A 13 -14.54 14.37 12.32
CA ARG A 13 -15.83 13.74 12.63
C ARG A 13 -16.38 12.88 11.51
N THR A 14 -15.91 13.02 10.29
CA THR A 14 -16.38 12.25 9.13
C THR A 14 -15.64 10.92 9.02
N LEU A 15 -14.33 10.89 9.33
CA LEU A 15 -13.52 9.66 9.36
C LEU A 15 -13.93 8.68 10.47
N LEU A 16 -14.47 9.17 11.61
CA LEU A 16 -14.90 8.32 12.73
C LEU A 16 -16.34 7.79 12.61
N ARG A 17 -17.10 8.11 11.55
CA ARG A 17 -18.49 7.67 11.36
C ARG A 17 -18.67 6.54 10.35
N GLY A 18 -17.65 6.13 9.63
CA GLY A 18 -17.70 5.04 8.64
C GLY A 18 -17.56 3.62 9.22
N ALA A 19 -17.12 3.47 10.46
CA ALA A 19 -16.78 2.16 11.04
C ALA A 19 -17.85 1.50 11.93
N ALA A 20 -19.12 1.92 11.89
CA ALA A 20 -20.17 1.39 12.75
C ALA A 20 -21.47 1.09 12.02
N ALA A 21 -21.49 0.13 11.10
CA ALA A 21 -22.73 -0.53 10.64
C ALA A 21 -22.46 -1.91 10.04
N ALA A 22 -22.04 -2.88 10.84
CA ALA A 22 -22.21 -4.28 10.51
C ALA A 22 -23.13 -4.89 11.60
N GLY A 23 -24.34 -5.24 11.18
CA GLY A 23 -25.43 -5.66 12.02
C GLY A 23 -25.23 -7.00 12.71
N VAL A 24 -25.65 -7.04 13.95
CA VAL A 24 -25.86 -8.24 14.75
C VAL A 24 -27.08 -8.97 14.22
N VAL A 25 -26.92 -10.16 13.63
CA VAL A 25 -28.01 -11.13 13.44
C VAL A 25 -27.92 -12.14 14.58
N GLY A 26 -28.85 -12.03 15.50
CA GLY A 26 -29.04 -12.98 16.58
C GLY A 26 -29.66 -14.28 16.07
N ILE A 27 -29.10 -15.41 16.50
CA ILE A 27 -29.78 -16.72 16.46
C ILE A 27 -30.02 -17.18 17.89
N ALA A 28 -31.28 -17.25 18.23
CA ALA A 28 -31.77 -17.86 19.46
C ALA A 28 -31.96 -19.37 19.29
N GLY A 29 -31.67 -20.13 20.32
CA GLY A 29 -32.15 -21.51 20.44
C GLY A 29 -31.21 -22.41 21.22
N CYS A 30 -31.50 -22.87 22.29
CA CYS A 30 -32.33 -23.74 23.06
C CYS A 30 -31.62 -24.22 24.30
N SER A 31 -32.35 -24.15 25.39
CA SER A 31 -32.10 -24.65 26.72
C SER A 31 -31.98 -26.19 26.78
N GLY A 32 -31.10 -26.71 27.62
CA GLY A 32 -31.08 -28.08 28.09
C GLY A 32 -30.62 -28.10 29.56
N ASN A 33 -31.59 -28.42 30.40
CA ASN A 33 -31.48 -28.51 31.85
C ASN A 33 -30.83 -29.84 32.25
N GLY A 34 -30.00 -29.87 33.31
CA GLY A 34 -29.45 -31.12 33.87
C GLY A 34 -28.77 -30.90 35.20
N ASP A 35 -29.49 -31.30 36.20
CA ASP A 35 -29.34 -31.19 37.66
C ASP A 35 -28.21 -32.04 38.26
N GLY A 36 -27.66 -31.59 39.40
CA GLY A 36 -27.31 -32.41 40.54
C GLY A 36 -25.87 -32.85 40.80
N GLY A 37 -25.36 -32.49 41.95
CA GLY A 37 -24.41 -33.34 42.65
C GLY A 37 -23.36 -32.62 43.49
N ASP A 38 -23.67 -32.45 44.77
CA ASP A 38 -22.79 -32.12 45.89
C ASP A 38 -21.60 -33.10 46.09
N GLY A 39 -20.52 -32.62 46.70
CA GLY A 39 -19.48 -33.47 47.29
C GLY A 39 -18.22 -32.72 47.72
N SER A 40 -18.21 -32.37 49.00
CA SER A 40 -17.09 -31.84 49.78
C SER A 40 -15.93 -32.85 49.96
N ASP A 41 -14.77 -32.33 50.20
CA ASP A 41 -13.78 -32.52 51.25
C ASP A 41 -12.33 -32.55 50.77
N GLY A 42 -11.52 -31.67 51.21
CA GLY A 42 -10.46 -31.72 52.19
C GLY A 42 -9.21 -32.56 51.85
N GLY A 43 -8.04 -31.90 51.87
CA GLY A 43 -6.78 -32.63 51.86
C GLY A 43 -5.56 -31.72 51.62
N ASP A 44 -4.99 -31.37 52.69
CA ASP A 44 -3.76 -30.66 53.03
C ASP A 44 -2.47 -31.31 52.47
N GLY A 45 -1.44 -30.46 52.18
CA GLY A 45 -0.03 -30.78 52.39
C GLY A 45 0.82 -31.23 51.21
N GLY A 46 1.88 -30.47 50.96
CA GLY A 46 3.07 -31.00 50.29
C GLY A 46 3.95 -29.99 49.59
N ASP A 47 4.91 -29.43 50.30
CA ASP A 47 6.10 -28.73 49.78
C ASP A 47 6.85 -29.60 48.77
N GLY A 48 7.26 -28.98 47.65
CA GLY A 48 8.15 -29.56 46.69
C GLY A 48 8.72 -28.48 45.78
N MET A 49 9.81 -27.83 46.22
CA MET A 49 10.71 -27.13 45.32
C MET A 49 11.32 -28.14 44.37
N ASP A 50 11.18 -27.93 43.10
CA ASP A 50 12.27 -28.29 42.19
C ASP A 50 12.23 -27.35 40.98
N GLY A 51 13.41 -26.76 40.67
CA GLY A 51 13.65 -25.89 39.58
C GLY A 51 13.47 -26.62 38.27
N GLY A 52 12.41 -26.31 37.60
CA GLY A 52 12.24 -26.62 36.15
C GLY A 52 12.76 -25.46 35.35
N ASP A 53 13.88 -25.73 34.74
CA ASP A 53 14.44 -25.02 33.60
C ASP A 53 13.32 -24.59 32.68
N GLY A 54 13.01 -23.29 32.68
CA GLY A 54 12.08 -22.70 31.75
C GLY A 54 12.77 -22.69 30.39
N GLY A 55 12.59 -23.75 29.63
CA GLY A 55 12.83 -23.71 28.21
C GLY A 55 11.98 -22.56 27.64
N ASP A 56 12.65 -21.52 27.24
CA ASP A 56 12.14 -20.46 26.41
C ASP A 56 11.68 -21.09 25.07
N GLY A 57 10.49 -21.65 25.10
CA GLY A 57 9.74 -21.98 23.92
C GLY A 57 9.18 -20.67 23.42
N GLY A 58 10.03 -19.83 22.82
CA GLY A 58 9.62 -18.63 22.14
C GLY A 58 8.56 -19.02 21.12
N SER A 59 7.30 -18.70 21.38
CA SER A 59 6.36 -18.51 20.30
C SER A 59 6.96 -17.39 19.44
N THR A 60 7.48 -17.72 18.27
CA THR A 60 7.80 -16.72 17.28
C THR A 60 6.49 -16.00 17.01
N ASP A 61 6.41 -14.72 17.40
CA ASP A 61 5.22 -13.93 17.14
C ASP A 61 5.06 -13.84 15.63
N VAL A 62 3.82 -13.97 15.15
CA VAL A 62 3.48 -13.87 13.72
C VAL A 62 3.83 -12.47 13.23
N ILE A 63 4.59 -12.37 12.17
CA ILE A 63 4.88 -11.11 11.51
C ILE A 63 3.61 -10.66 10.74
N ARG A 64 3.05 -9.53 11.13
CA ARG A 64 1.90 -8.92 10.47
C ARG A 64 2.38 -8.04 9.34
N TRP A 65 2.09 -8.46 8.11
CA TRP A 65 2.51 -7.77 6.89
C TRP A 65 1.30 -7.13 6.20
N HIS A 66 1.28 -5.80 6.10
CA HIS A 66 0.25 -5.07 5.41
C HIS A 66 0.68 -4.76 3.97
N ALA A 67 -0.11 -5.21 3.01
CA ALA A 67 0.20 -5.11 1.59
C ALA A 67 -0.57 -3.95 0.91
N GLY A 68 -1.56 -4.29 0.12
CA GLY A 68 -2.44 -3.37 -0.62
C GLY A 68 -3.63 -4.14 -1.17
N GLY A 69 -4.40 -3.55 -2.06
CA GLY A 69 -5.53 -4.22 -2.72
C GLY A 69 -5.08 -5.41 -3.58
N THR A 70 -5.91 -6.44 -3.65
CA THR A 70 -5.60 -7.70 -4.37
C THR A 70 -5.45 -7.52 -5.89
N GLY A 71 -5.99 -6.46 -6.47
CA GLY A 71 -5.85 -6.13 -7.91
C GLY A 71 -4.55 -5.39 -8.26
N GLY A 72 -3.74 -5.01 -7.26
CA GLY A 72 -2.46 -4.32 -7.42
C GLY A 72 -1.26 -5.25 -7.35
N THR A 73 -0.05 -4.66 -7.33
CA THR A 73 1.22 -5.38 -7.27
C THR A 73 1.63 -5.76 -5.85
N TYR A 74 1.29 -4.96 -4.84
CA TYR A 74 1.71 -5.17 -3.45
C TYR A 74 1.26 -6.51 -2.87
N PHE A 75 -0.02 -6.85 -3.04
CA PHE A 75 -0.57 -8.05 -2.42
C PHE A 75 0.05 -9.35 -2.94
N PRO A 76 0.11 -9.60 -4.26
CA PRO A 76 0.72 -10.82 -4.78
C PRO A 76 2.24 -10.88 -4.52
N LEU A 77 2.97 -9.76 -4.59
CA LEU A 77 4.40 -9.73 -4.25
C LEU A 77 4.64 -10.01 -2.76
N SER A 78 3.79 -9.47 -1.88
CA SER A 78 3.86 -9.77 -0.44
C SER A 78 3.62 -11.26 -0.14
N GLY A 79 2.78 -11.93 -0.92
CA GLY A 79 2.60 -13.38 -0.82
C GLY A 79 3.86 -14.19 -1.24
N GLU A 80 4.65 -13.68 -2.21
CA GLU A 80 5.95 -14.28 -2.52
C GLU A 80 6.96 -14.03 -1.39
N PHE A 81 6.98 -12.83 -0.79
CA PHE A 81 7.83 -12.54 0.37
C PHE A 81 7.45 -13.41 1.58
N GLU A 82 6.15 -13.60 1.87
CA GLU A 82 5.67 -14.53 2.90
C GLU A 82 6.29 -15.91 2.71
N GLY A 83 6.16 -16.49 1.50
CA GLY A 83 6.72 -17.80 1.18
C GLY A 83 8.24 -17.86 1.38
N VAL A 84 8.98 -16.86 0.91
CA VAL A 84 10.44 -16.80 1.05
C VAL A 84 10.86 -16.65 2.52
N ILE A 85 10.20 -15.77 3.28
CA ILE A 85 10.52 -15.56 4.70
C ILE A 85 10.27 -16.83 5.52
N GLU A 86 9.12 -17.49 5.32
CA GLU A 86 8.77 -18.71 6.04
C GLU A 86 9.67 -19.90 5.65
N ASP A 87 10.17 -19.96 4.41
CA ASP A 87 11.09 -21.00 3.96
C ASP A 87 12.52 -20.81 4.49
N GLN A 88 12.94 -19.58 4.76
CA GLN A 88 14.30 -19.25 5.15
C GLN A 88 14.45 -18.96 6.66
N THR A 89 13.36 -18.76 7.38
CA THR A 89 13.34 -18.40 8.81
C THR A 89 12.29 -19.22 9.56
N ASP A 90 12.29 -19.10 10.90
CA ASP A 90 11.23 -19.68 11.74
C ASP A 90 10.07 -18.67 11.99
N PHE A 91 10.02 -17.54 11.27
CA PHE A 91 9.00 -16.52 11.44
C PHE A 91 7.76 -16.82 10.59
N PRO A 92 6.59 -17.10 11.18
CA PRO A 92 5.35 -17.14 10.44
C PRO A 92 4.97 -15.71 10.02
N VAL A 93 4.44 -15.57 8.81
CA VAL A 93 4.02 -14.28 8.23
C VAL A 93 2.53 -14.32 7.95
N GLU A 94 1.83 -13.24 8.21
CA GLU A 94 0.42 -13.06 7.84
C GLU A 94 0.27 -11.82 6.97
N VAL A 95 0.00 -12.02 5.68
CA VAL A 95 -0.21 -10.95 4.71
C VAL A 95 -1.67 -10.53 4.69
N SER A 96 -1.90 -9.23 4.95
CA SER A 96 -3.23 -8.63 4.93
C SER A 96 -3.40 -7.65 3.76
N SER A 97 -4.56 -7.74 3.09
CA SER A 97 -4.97 -6.74 2.11
C SER A 97 -5.46 -5.47 2.82
N THR A 98 -5.05 -4.29 2.32
CA THR A 98 -5.35 -2.98 2.89
C THR A 98 -5.64 -1.95 1.80
N GLY A 99 -6.01 -0.72 2.18
CA GLY A 99 -6.06 0.45 1.29
C GLY A 99 -4.69 1.03 0.92
N ALA A 100 -3.60 0.29 1.14
CA ALA A 100 -2.22 0.61 0.81
C ALA A 100 -1.61 1.78 1.62
N SER A 101 -0.77 2.62 1.00
CA SER A 101 0.33 3.36 1.65
C SER A 101 -0.04 4.20 2.87
N VAL A 102 -1.10 5.02 2.85
CA VAL A 102 -1.44 5.90 3.99
C VAL A 102 -2.03 5.10 5.15
N GLU A 103 -2.89 4.11 4.86
CA GLU A 103 -3.42 3.18 5.86
C GLU A 103 -2.30 2.36 6.49
N ASN A 104 -1.38 1.85 5.67
CA ASN A 104 -0.24 1.03 6.10
C ASN A 104 0.69 1.79 7.03
N VAL A 105 1.00 3.05 6.71
CA VAL A 105 1.78 3.91 7.62
C VAL A 105 1.05 4.12 8.94
N GLY A 106 -0.26 4.30 8.91
CA GLY A 106 -1.09 4.39 10.12
C GLY A 106 -1.00 3.12 10.97
N SER A 107 -1.08 1.95 10.32
CA SER A 107 -0.97 0.65 10.99
C SER A 107 0.41 0.42 11.60
N LEU A 108 1.50 0.78 10.90
CA LEU A 108 2.85 0.75 11.47
C LEU A 108 2.97 1.69 12.67
N GLY A 109 2.49 2.94 12.56
CA GLY A 109 2.54 3.94 13.62
C GLY A 109 1.78 3.53 14.90
N ASN A 110 0.69 2.77 14.75
CA ASN A 110 -0.11 2.24 15.84
C ASN A 110 0.39 0.90 16.39
N GLY A 111 1.31 0.22 15.70
CA GLY A 111 1.76 -1.12 16.04
C GLY A 111 0.77 -2.21 15.62
N ASP A 112 -0.13 -1.94 14.68
CA ASP A 112 -1.08 -2.91 14.11
C ASP A 112 -0.44 -3.76 13.01
N ALA A 113 0.66 -3.28 12.40
CA ALA A 113 1.52 -3.99 11.47
C ALA A 113 2.97 -3.98 11.94
N ASP A 114 3.75 -4.97 11.49
CA ASP A 114 5.19 -5.09 11.75
C ASP A 114 6.00 -4.68 10.52
N PHE A 115 5.54 -5.08 9.34
CA PHE A 115 6.03 -4.62 8.04
C PHE A 115 4.87 -4.16 7.17
N ALA A 116 5.17 -3.30 6.22
CA ALA A 116 4.17 -2.87 5.25
C ALA A 116 4.79 -2.44 3.92
N MET A 117 4.01 -2.63 2.84
CA MET A 117 4.30 -2.05 1.53
C MET A 117 3.76 -0.63 1.48
N ILE A 118 4.61 0.32 1.14
CA ILE A 118 4.25 1.75 1.01
C ILE A 118 5.01 2.40 -0.15
N GLN A 119 4.59 3.59 -0.54
CA GLN A 119 5.31 4.43 -1.49
C GLN A 119 6.32 5.33 -0.77
N ASN A 120 7.42 5.66 -1.44
CA ASN A 120 8.49 6.48 -0.88
C ASN A 120 8.07 7.93 -0.58
N ASP A 121 7.18 8.52 -1.38
CA ASP A 121 6.61 9.85 -1.15
C ASP A 121 5.69 9.86 0.09
N ILE A 122 4.86 8.83 0.26
CA ILE A 122 4.00 8.69 1.44
C ILE A 122 4.85 8.50 2.70
N ALA A 123 5.93 7.72 2.61
CA ALA A 123 6.90 7.59 3.69
C ALA A 123 7.51 8.94 4.09
N PHE A 124 7.89 9.76 3.09
CA PHE A 124 8.40 11.11 3.30
C PHE A 124 7.38 12.02 3.99
N PHE A 125 6.14 12.08 3.49
CA PHE A 125 5.09 12.91 4.10
C PHE A 125 4.80 12.48 5.54
N ALA A 126 4.70 11.20 5.79
CA ALA A 126 4.43 10.67 7.11
C ALA A 126 5.56 10.98 8.09
N ARG A 127 6.81 10.81 7.67
CA ARG A 127 7.99 11.03 8.52
C ARG A 127 8.18 12.51 8.87
N ASN A 128 7.83 13.41 7.95
CA ASN A 128 7.93 14.86 8.15
C ASN A 128 6.66 15.49 8.74
N GLY A 129 5.53 14.78 8.76
CA GLY A 129 4.26 15.30 9.28
C GLY A 129 3.68 16.40 8.42
N GLU A 130 3.72 16.25 7.10
CA GLU A 130 3.32 17.27 6.16
C GLU A 130 2.43 16.75 5.02
N ARG A 131 1.85 17.67 4.26
CA ARG A 131 1.08 17.53 3.03
C ARG A 131 -0.22 16.73 3.15
N LEU A 132 -0.30 15.66 3.92
CA LEU A 132 -1.50 14.84 4.07
C LEU A 132 -2.17 15.11 5.42
N ALA A 133 -3.49 15.32 5.41
CA ALA A 133 -4.26 15.57 6.62
C ALA A 133 -4.09 14.49 7.70
N ALA A 134 -3.77 13.26 7.29
CA ALA A 134 -3.47 12.15 8.19
C ALA A 134 -2.19 12.37 9.01
N PHE A 135 -1.21 13.09 8.44
CA PHE A 135 0.12 13.28 9.01
C PHE A 135 0.42 14.72 9.42
N GLU A 136 -0.31 15.70 8.88
CA GLU A 136 -0.05 17.13 9.08
C GLU A 136 0.04 17.50 10.57
N GLY A 137 1.24 17.96 10.96
CA GLY A 137 1.53 18.29 12.36
C GLY A 137 1.65 17.08 13.30
N ASN A 138 1.57 15.86 12.79
CA ASN A 138 1.70 14.62 13.54
C ASN A 138 2.63 13.62 12.81
N PRO A 139 3.94 13.87 12.79
CA PRO A 139 4.88 12.98 12.12
C PRO A 139 4.90 11.59 12.76
N VAL A 140 5.03 10.56 11.92
CA VAL A 140 5.25 9.19 12.38
C VAL A 140 6.73 8.97 12.60
N GLU A 141 7.23 9.39 13.77
CA GLU A 141 8.67 9.39 14.09
C GLU A 141 9.28 8.00 14.14
N THR A 142 8.46 6.97 14.37
CA THR A 142 8.88 5.56 14.42
C THR A 142 9.04 4.92 13.06
N LEU A 143 8.54 5.52 11.99
CA LEU A 143 8.60 4.94 10.64
C LEU A 143 10.06 4.80 10.16
N ARG A 144 10.41 3.63 9.62
CA ARG A 144 11.72 3.29 9.07
C ARG A 144 11.56 2.55 7.74
N GLY A 145 12.49 2.82 6.82
CA GLY A 145 12.61 2.05 5.59
C GLY A 145 13.34 0.73 5.82
N VAL A 146 12.98 -0.27 5.04
CA VAL A 146 13.73 -1.53 4.94
C VAL A 146 14.45 -1.58 3.60
N ALA A 147 13.72 -1.48 2.50
CA ALA A 147 14.26 -1.46 1.15
C ALA A 147 13.30 -0.78 0.19
N THR A 148 13.80 -0.16 -0.85
CA THR A 148 13.05 0.18 -2.07
C THR A 148 13.09 -1.01 -3.02
N LEU A 149 12.06 -1.16 -3.85
CA LEU A 149 11.83 -2.38 -4.62
C LEU A 149 11.77 -2.13 -6.13
N TYR A 150 10.77 -1.44 -6.61
CA TYR A 150 10.52 -1.25 -8.04
C TYR A 150 9.79 0.07 -8.29
N PRO A 151 9.85 0.61 -9.53
CA PRO A 151 9.06 1.77 -9.90
C PRO A 151 7.56 1.48 -9.85
N GLU A 152 6.82 2.28 -9.11
CA GLU A 152 5.36 2.32 -9.12
C GLU A 152 4.91 3.30 -10.18
N THR A 153 4.67 2.76 -11.35
CA THR A 153 4.31 3.49 -12.57
C THR A 153 2.90 4.03 -12.48
N ILE A 154 2.71 5.29 -12.83
CA ILE A 154 1.40 5.94 -12.89
C ILE A 154 0.72 5.56 -14.21
N HIS A 155 -0.39 4.85 -14.14
CA HIS A 155 -1.26 4.59 -15.28
C HIS A 155 -2.45 5.53 -15.19
N VAL A 156 -2.67 6.33 -16.20
CA VAL A 156 -3.91 7.11 -16.39
C VAL A 156 -4.73 6.39 -17.43
N LEU A 157 -5.56 5.45 -16.99
CA LEU A 157 -6.43 4.66 -17.85
C LEU A 157 -7.57 5.53 -18.37
N LEU A 158 -7.88 5.44 -19.65
CA LEU A 158 -8.93 6.19 -20.29
C LEU A 158 -10.02 5.27 -20.80
N ASN A 159 -11.27 5.69 -20.69
CA ASN A 159 -12.36 5.12 -21.45
C ASN A 159 -12.16 5.48 -22.92
N PRO A 160 -12.16 4.52 -23.88
CA PRO A 160 -11.93 4.78 -25.30
C PRO A 160 -12.95 5.75 -25.95
N ASP A 161 -14.12 5.89 -25.35
CA ASP A 161 -15.15 6.81 -25.81
C ASP A 161 -14.96 8.25 -25.25
N ALA A 162 -14.00 8.45 -24.33
CA ALA A 162 -13.67 9.77 -23.80
C ALA A 162 -12.73 10.52 -24.75
N ASP A 163 -13.03 11.79 -25.03
CA ASP A 163 -12.17 12.66 -25.84
C ASP A 163 -11.10 13.33 -24.97
N VAL A 164 -10.16 12.51 -24.44
CA VAL A 164 -9.09 12.91 -23.52
C VAL A 164 -7.75 12.64 -24.19
N SER A 165 -6.92 13.66 -24.32
CA SER A 165 -5.58 13.59 -24.91
C SER A 165 -4.49 14.20 -24.03
N SER A 166 -4.88 14.84 -22.92
CA SER A 166 -4.00 15.44 -21.92
C SER A 166 -4.68 15.42 -20.56
N LEU A 167 -3.90 15.60 -19.50
CA LEU A 167 -4.44 15.67 -18.12
C LEU A 167 -5.45 16.82 -17.97
N SER A 168 -5.24 17.94 -18.66
CA SER A 168 -6.15 19.09 -18.60
C SER A 168 -7.53 18.84 -19.22
N ASP A 169 -7.66 17.84 -20.11
CA ASP A 169 -8.95 17.47 -20.72
C ASP A 169 -9.88 16.76 -19.71
N LEU A 170 -9.37 16.41 -18.52
CA LEU A 170 -10.16 15.83 -17.43
C LEU A 170 -10.98 16.87 -16.65
N GLU A 171 -10.95 18.17 -17.04
CA GLU A 171 -11.84 19.18 -16.45
C GLU A 171 -13.32 18.80 -16.68
N GLY A 172 -14.07 18.67 -15.59
CA GLY A 172 -15.48 18.27 -15.60
C GLY A 172 -15.73 16.77 -15.78
N ALA A 173 -14.69 15.97 -15.99
CA ALA A 173 -14.80 14.51 -16.13
C ALA A 173 -15.03 13.81 -14.77
N ARG A 174 -15.57 12.59 -14.83
CA ARG A 174 -15.59 11.67 -13.67
C ARG A 174 -14.27 10.91 -13.67
N VAL A 175 -13.48 11.09 -12.63
CA VAL A 175 -12.14 10.52 -12.52
C VAL A 175 -12.01 9.66 -11.27
N ASN A 176 -11.68 8.39 -11.43
CA ASN A 176 -11.32 7.55 -10.31
C ASN A 176 -9.84 7.79 -9.95
N THR A 177 -9.59 8.32 -8.77
CA THR A 177 -8.24 8.66 -8.28
C THR A 177 -7.62 7.56 -7.41
N GLY A 178 -8.29 6.40 -7.29
CA GLY A 178 -7.89 5.30 -6.40
C GLY A 178 -8.65 5.31 -5.08
N ASP A 179 -8.37 4.33 -4.24
CA ASP A 179 -8.98 4.22 -2.91
C ASP A 179 -8.73 5.47 -2.06
N LEU A 180 -9.73 5.84 -1.28
CA LEU A 180 -9.62 6.98 -0.38
C LEU A 180 -8.51 6.75 0.66
N GLY A 181 -7.51 7.61 0.66
CA GLY A 181 -6.34 7.49 1.55
C GLY A 181 -5.30 6.48 1.04
N SER A 182 -5.36 6.08 -0.23
CA SER A 182 -4.28 5.34 -0.88
C SER A 182 -3.16 6.28 -1.36
N GLY A 183 -1.97 5.72 -1.61
CA GLY A 183 -0.90 6.45 -2.29
C GLY A 183 -1.30 6.83 -3.71
N THR A 184 -2.09 5.99 -4.40
CA THR A 184 -2.64 6.28 -5.73
C THR A 184 -3.45 7.58 -5.74
N GLN A 185 -4.35 7.77 -4.76
CA GLN A 185 -5.12 9.00 -4.65
C GLN A 185 -4.21 10.23 -4.49
N VAL A 186 -3.20 10.12 -3.64
CA VAL A 186 -2.24 11.21 -3.40
C VAL A 186 -1.49 11.56 -4.68
N ASN A 187 -0.97 10.58 -5.40
CA ASN A 187 -0.25 10.80 -6.65
C ASN A 187 -1.17 11.36 -7.74
N ALA A 188 -2.39 10.82 -7.89
CA ALA A 188 -3.37 11.29 -8.85
C ALA A 188 -3.70 12.79 -8.65
N LEU A 189 -4.04 13.17 -7.42
CA LEU A 189 -4.35 14.56 -7.09
C LEU A 189 -3.16 15.49 -7.32
N GLN A 190 -1.95 15.05 -6.96
CA GLN A 190 -0.74 15.84 -7.16
C GLN A 190 -0.41 16.03 -8.65
N ILE A 191 -0.56 15.00 -9.47
CA ILE A 191 -0.31 15.06 -10.92
C ILE A 191 -1.38 15.90 -11.62
N LEU A 192 -2.65 15.72 -11.26
CA LEU A 192 -3.75 16.54 -11.80
C LEU A 192 -3.54 18.03 -11.49
N GLU A 193 -3.07 18.37 -10.28
CA GLU A 193 -2.80 19.76 -9.91
C GLU A 193 -1.56 20.30 -10.62
N SER A 194 -0.41 19.61 -10.54
CA SER A 194 0.88 20.09 -11.02
C SER A 194 1.02 20.07 -12.53
N ALA A 195 0.52 19.03 -13.20
CA ALA A 195 0.66 18.80 -14.62
C ALA A 195 -0.63 19.08 -15.42
N GLY A 196 -1.80 18.80 -14.84
CA GLY A 196 -3.10 19.08 -15.46
C GLY A 196 -3.65 20.48 -15.17
N GLY A 197 -3.17 21.14 -14.11
CA GLY A 197 -3.71 22.42 -13.63
C GLY A 197 -5.11 22.31 -13.02
N LEU A 198 -5.50 21.10 -12.59
CA LEU A 198 -6.83 20.76 -12.06
C LEU A 198 -6.78 20.54 -10.54
N THR A 199 -7.70 21.17 -9.82
CA THR A 199 -7.93 20.94 -8.39
C THR A 199 -9.13 20.00 -8.19
N THR A 200 -9.32 19.49 -6.98
CA THR A 200 -10.45 18.59 -6.63
C THR A 200 -11.84 19.17 -6.88
N GLY A 201 -11.95 20.46 -7.21
CA GLY A 201 -13.20 21.11 -7.58
C GLY A 201 -13.48 21.16 -9.07
N ASP A 202 -12.49 20.78 -9.89
CA ASP A 202 -12.53 20.92 -11.35
C ASP A 202 -12.97 19.63 -12.05
N PHE A 203 -13.09 18.49 -11.33
CA PHE A 203 -13.58 17.20 -11.83
C PHE A 203 -14.44 16.49 -10.76
N ASP A 204 -15.16 15.43 -11.15
CA ASP A 204 -15.98 14.60 -10.25
C ASP A 204 -15.15 13.41 -9.77
N GLU A 205 -14.57 13.52 -8.56
CA GLU A 205 -13.70 12.51 -7.98
C GLU A 205 -14.47 11.27 -7.54
N GLN A 206 -14.01 10.11 -7.98
CA GLN A 206 -14.47 8.79 -7.53
C GLN A 206 -13.32 8.06 -6.83
N ASN A 207 -13.63 7.30 -5.77
CA ASN A 207 -12.62 6.59 -4.99
C ASN A 207 -13.02 5.12 -4.82
N THR A 208 -12.29 4.21 -5.45
CA THR A 208 -12.46 2.77 -5.32
C THR A 208 -11.13 2.05 -5.51
N ASP A 209 -11.10 0.75 -5.17
CA ASP A 209 -9.97 -0.12 -5.50
C ASP A 209 -9.80 -0.30 -7.03
N PHE A 210 -8.64 -0.83 -7.44
CA PHE A 210 -8.29 -0.96 -8.86
C PHE A 210 -9.26 -1.85 -9.64
N THR A 211 -9.78 -2.92 -9.04
CA THR A 211 -10.74 -3.81 -9.69
C THR A 211 -12.06 -3.09 -9.95
N GLN A 212 -12.54 -2.31 -8.99
CA GLN A 212 -13.75 -1.52 -9.14
C GLN A 212 -13.54 -0.36 -10.12
N ALA A 213 -12.38 0.32 -10.08
CA ALA A 213 -12.02 1.36 -11.04
C ALA A 213 -12.01 0.83 -12.49
N ALA A 214 -11.43 -0.36 -12.70
CA ALA A 214 -11.47 -1.05 -13.99
C ALA A 214 -12.91 -1.37 -14.45
N ASN A 215 -13.77 -1.80 -13.53
CA ASN A 215 -15.19 -2.03 -13.84
C ASN A 215 -15.91 -0.71 -14.19
N GLN A 216 -15.65 0.38 -13.48
CA GLN A 216 -16.23 1.70 -13.78
C GLN A 216 -15.81 2.19 -15.16
N LEU A 217 -14.54 2.00 -15.55
CA LEU A 217 -14.08 2.32 -16.93
C LEU A 217 -14.80 1.50 -17.98
N ARG A 218 -14.86 0.18 -17.80
CA ARG A 218 -15.55 -0.73 -18.73
C ARG A 218 -17.03 -0.37 -18.89
N ASP A 219 -17.70 -0.02 -17.80
CA ASP A 219 -19.14 0.27 -17.76
C ASP A 219 -19.45 1.73 -18.18
N GLY A 220 -18.40 2.58 -18.41
CA GLY A 220 -18.53 3.99 -18.80
C GLY A 220 -18.99 4.89 -17.65
N ASP A 221 -18.78 4.46 -16.42
CA ASP A 221 -19.13 5.23 -15.21
C ASP A 221 -18.09 6.31 -14.89
N VAL A 222 -16.85 6.16 -15.39
CA VAL A 222 -15.78 7.16 -15.34
C VAL A 222 -15.12 7.35 -16.69
N GLU A 223 -14.61 8.54 -16.97
CA GLU A 223 -13.83 8.87 -18.17
C GLU A 223 -12.37 8.47 -18.02
N ALA A 224 -11.84 8.53 -16.79
CA ALA A 224 -10.46 8.13 -16.47
C ALA A 224 -10.35 7.45 -15.11
N ALA A 225 -9.31 6.62 -14.96
CA ALA A 225 -8.95 6.02 -13.68
C ALA A 225 -7.43 5.99 -13.51
N PHE A 226 -6.97 6.43 -12.34
CA PHE A 226 -5.58 6.30 -11.94
C PHE A 226 -5.33 4.94 -11.31
N VAL A 227 -4.27 4.28 -11.77
CA VAL A 227 -3.73 3.06 -11.20
C VAL A 227 -2.23 3.24 -11.02
N VAL A 228 -1.73 3.09 -9.81
CA VAL A 228 -0.30 3.22 -9.48
C VAL A 228 0.24 1.88 -9.04
N GLY A 229 1.17 1.35 -9.81
CA GLY A 229 1.75 0.04 -9.54
C GLY A 229 2.76 -0.38 -10.60
N GLY A 230 3.63 -1.31 -10.28
CA GLY A 230 4.59 -1.84 -11.24
C GLY A 230 3.88 -2.61 -12.37
N TRP A 231 4.10 -2.19 -13.60
CA TRP A 231 3.53 -2.89 -14.79
C TRP A 231 4.12 -4.30 -14.98
N PRO A 232 3.31 -5.30 -15.43
CA PRO A 232 1.86 -5.23 -15.57
C PRO A 232 1.14 -5.26 -14.22
N VAL A 233 0.05 -4.49 -14.10
CA VAL A 233 -0.83 -4.46 -12.93
C VAL A 233 -2.02 -5.38 -13.19
N GLY A 234 -2.33 -6.31 -12.29
CA GLY A 234 -3.32 -7.36 -12.53
C GLY A 234 -4.71 -6.86 -12.93
N ALA A 235 -5.22 -5.81 -12.27
CA ALA A 235 -6.52 -5.23 -12.62
C ALA A 235 -6.54 -4.61 -14.04
N VAL A 236 -5.42 -4.06 -14.50
CA VAL A 236 -5.29 -3.49 -15.86
C VAL A 236 -5.17 -4.60 -16.89
N GLU A 237 -4.42 -5.68 -16.59
CA GLU A 237 -4.35 -6.86 -17.45
C GLU A 237 -5.74 -7.48 -17.65
N GLU A 238 -6.51 -7.67 -16.56
CA GLU A 238 -7.86 -8.21 -16.64
C GLU A 238 -8.80 -7.31 -17.45
N LEU A 239 -8.73 -5.99 -17.24
CA LEU A 239 -9.50 -5.00 -18.02
C LEU A 239 -9.18 -5.13 -19.51
N ALA A 240 -7.91 -5.13 -19.89
CA ALA A 240 -7.42 -5.19 -21.26
C ALA A 240 -7.78 -6.51 -21.99
N THR A 241 -8.14 -7.59 -21.26
CA THR A 241 -8.66 -8.83 -21.86
C THR A 241 -10.15 -8.77 -22.20
N THR A 242 -10.91 -7.84 -21.60
CA THR A 242 -12.37 -7.80 -21.66
C THR A 242 -12.92 -6.60 -22.39
N THR A 243 -12.15 -5.53 -22.51
CA THR A 243 -12.53 -4.30 -23.22
C THR A 243 -11.29 -3.61 -23.79
N ASP A 244 -11.50 -2.76 -24.78
CA ASP A 244 -10.45 -1.86 -25.24
C ASP A 244 -10.17 -0.85 -24.11
N VAL A 245 -8.89 -0.62 -23.83
CA VAL A 245 -8.41 0.37 -22.86
C VAL A 245 -7.36 1.24 -23.52
N GLU A 246 -7.35 2.50 -23.19
CA GLU A 246 -6.28 3.42 -23.55
C GLU A 246 -5.55 3.86 -22.27
N ILE A 247 -4.26 4.15 -22.40
CA ILE A 247 -3.46 4.73 -21.32
C ILE A 247 -2.94 6.07 -21.85
N LEU A 248 -3.16 7.15 -21.12
CA LEU A 248 -2.70 8.48 -21.49
C LEU A 248 -1.18 8.50 -21.57
N ASP A 249 -0.67 8.84 -22.75
CA ASP A 249 0.75 9.13 -22.97
C ASP A 249 1.02 10.56 -22.48
N MET A 250 1.67 10.70 -21.31
CA MET A 250 1.96 12.00 -20.73
C MET A 250 3.03 12.71 -21.55
N SER A 251 2.71 13.93 -22.00
CA SER A 251 3.67 14.76 -22.73
C SER A 251 4.92 15.07 -21.90
N ASP A 252 6.04 15.40 -22.56
CA ASP A 252 7.27 15.87 -21.90
C ASP A 252 7.01 17.03 -20.92
N ALA A 253 6.06 17.93 -21.27
CA ALA A 253 5.71 19.07 -20.43
C ALA A 253 4.97 18.67 -19.15
N GLU A 254 4.07 17.71 -19.24
CA GLU A 254 3.33 17.19 -18.09
C GLU A 254 4.26 16.41 -17.15
N ARG A 255 5.11 15.52 -17.70
CA ARG A 255 6.11 14.80 -16.89
C ARG A 255 7.10 15.74 -16.21
N GLN A 256 7.57 16.78 -16.93
CA GLN A 256 8.44 17.78 -16.35
C GLN A 256 7.74 18.58 -15.25
N ALA A 257 6.47 18.95 -15.42
CA ALA A 257 5.70 19.68 -14.42
C ALA A 257 5.52 18.85 -13.13
N ALA A 258 5.24 17.54 -13.25
CA ALA A 258 5.16 16.65 -12.10
C ALA A 258 6.51 16.57 -11.35
N ARG A 259 7.64 16.43 -12.06
CA ARG A 259 8.98 16.37 -11.46
C ARG A 259 9.46 17.70 -10.87
N ASP A 260 9.03 18.82 -11.44
CA ASP A 260 9.35 20.15 -10.90
C ASP A 260 8.58 20.43 -9.61
N ASP A 261 7.37 19.87 -9.46
CA ASP A 261 6.57 19.93 -8.23
C ASP A 261 7.17 19.04 -7.13
N ALA A 262 7.66 17.83 -7.50
CA ALA A 262 8.10 16.87 -6.51
C ALA A 262 9.25 15.96 -6.98
N SER A 263 10.31 15.90 -6.18
CA SER A 263 11.54 15.16 -6.49
C SER A 263 11.40 13.62 -6.39
N TRP A 264 10.29 13.11 -5.87
CA TRP A 264 10.02 11.67 -5.85
C TRP A 264 9.43 11.14 -7.15
N PHE A 265 8.94 11.99 -8.04
CA PHE A 265 8.56 11.57 -9.38
C PHE A 265 9.79 11.42 -10.28
N ALA A 266 9.87 10.30 -10.97
CA ALA A 266 10.85 10.03 -12.01
C ALA A 266 10.15 9.76 -13.34
N ASP A 267 10.82 10.02 -14.49
CA ASP A 267 10.31 9.57 -15.78
C ASP A 267 10.24 8.05 -15.80
N ASP A 268 9.17 7.54 -16.37
CA ASP A 268 8.96 6.11 -16.57
C ASP A 268 8.23 5.84 -17.88
N THR A 269 8.30 4.61 -18.34
CA THR A 269 7.68 4.20 -19.61
C THR A 269 7.07 2.80 -19.44
N ILE A 270 5.79 2.67 -19.74
CA ILE A 270 5.14 1.36 -19.87
C ILE A 270 5.52 0.80 -21.25
N PRO A 271 6.22 -0.35 -21.34
CA PRO A 271 6.66 -0.89 -22.62
C PRO A 271 5.50 -1.28 -23.53
N ALA A 272 5.70 -1.14 -24.83
CA ALA A 272 4.77 -1.63 -25.84
C ALA A 272 4.45 -3.12 -25.63
N GLY A 273 3.17 -3.48 -25.72
CA GLY A 273 2.72 -4.85 -25.56
C GLY A 273 2.64 -5.35 -24.11
N THR A 274 2.83 -4.47 -23.11
CA THR A 274 2.62 -4.81 -21.69
C THR A 274 1.18 -5.22 -21.44
N TYR A 275 0.23 -4.53 -22.04
CA TYR A 275 -1.21 -4.83 -21.93
C TYR A 275 -1.82 -5.14 -23.29
N GLY A 276 -2.85 -5.98 -23.32
CA GLY A 276 -3.59 -6.27 -24.55
C GLY A 276 -4.15 -4.99 -25.16
N GLY A 277 -3.91 -4.78 -26.48
CA GLY A 277 -4.36 -3.59 -27.21
C GLY A 277 -3.43 -2.37 -27.12
N ILE A 278 -2.46 -2.34 -26.20
CA ILE A 278 -1.46 -1.26 -26.10
C ILE A 278 -0.21 -1.65 -26.88
N GLU A 279 -0.16 -1.26 -28.16
CA GLU A 279 0.91 -1.65 -29.08
C GLU A 279 2.10 -0.69 -29.10
N GLU A 280 1.96 0.52 -28.56
CA GLU A 280 3.01 1.53 -28.43
C GLU A 280 3.43 1.69 -26.97
N ALA A 281 4.66 2.15 -26.76
CA ALA A 281 5.12 2.49 -25.41
C ALA A 281 4.40 3.75 -24.93
N VAL A 282 4.11 3.82 -23.63
CA VAL A 282 3.41 4.94 -23.00
C VAL A 282 4.35 5.62 -22.01
N ASP A 283 4.67 6.87 -22.24
CA ASP A 283 5.50 7.66 -21.36
C ASP A 283 4.68 8.24 -20.21
N THR A 284 5.24 8.16 -19.02
CA THR A 284 4.58 8.58 -17.77
C THR A 284 5.62 8.93 -16.69
N VAL A 285 5.19 8.98 -15.44
CA VAL A 285 6.07 9.12 -14.27
C VAL A 285 5.84 7.96 -13.30
N SER A 286 6.78 7.75 -12.38
CA SER A 286 6.68 6.76 -11.32
C SER A 286 7.15 7.33 -9.98
N VAL A 287 6.74 6.68 -8.89
CA VAL A 287 7.31 6.75 -7.55
C VAL A 287 7.96 5.40 -7.21
N GLN A 288 8.53 5.21 -6.02
CA GLN A 288 9.15 3.94 -5.66
C GLN A 288 8.29 3.17 -4.64
N ALA A 289 8.07 1.88 -4.91
CA ALA A 289 7.59 0.93 -3.92
C ALA A 289 8.67 0.66 -2.89
N MET A 290 8.31 0.55 -1.62
CA MET A 290 9.24 0.20 -0.56
C MET A 290 8.61 -0.66 0.53
N ILE A 291 9.45 -1.43 1.20
CA ILE A 291 9.12 -2.08 2.47
C ILE A 291 9.45 -1.10 3.59
N ALA A 292 8.52 -0.93 4.52
CA ALA A 292 8.71 -0.15 5.73
C ALA A 292 8.37 -0.95 6.98
N THR A 293 8.93 -0.53 8.10
CA THR A 293 8.71 -1.04 9.44
C THR A 293 8.77 0.09 10.46
N ARG A 294 8.75 -0.24 11.75
CA ARG A 294 8.87 0.74 12.82
C ARG A 294 10.18 0.59 13.59
N SER A 295 10.73 1.68 14.11
CA SER A 295 12.04 1.74 14.76
C SER A 295 12.16 0.93 16.05
N ASP A 296 11.05 0.56 16.66
CA ASP A 296 10.99 -0.26 17.89
C ASP A 296 10.78 -1.75 17.59
N PHE A 297 10.70 -2.16 16.33
CA PHE A 297 10.67 -3.57 15.97
C PHE A 297 12.07 -4.18 16.12
N ALA A 298 12.17 -5.48 16.40
CA ALA A 298 13.44 -6.11 16.73
C ALA A 298 14.43 -6.08 15.55
N ALA A 299 15.62 -5.49 15.76
CA ALA A 299 16.61 -5.34 14.71
C ALA A 299 17.07 -6.68 14.10
N ASP A 300 17.24 -7.71 14.94
CA ASP A 300 17.63 -9.04 14.48
C ASP A 300 16.56 -9.70 13.60
N THR A 301 15.26 -9.42 13.86
CA THR A 301 14.15 -9.89 13.01
C THR A 301 14.13 -9.14 11.67
N VAL A 302 14.31 -7.81 11.67
CA VAL A 302 14.36 -7.02 10.43
C VAL A 302 15.55 -7.42 9.57
N GLU A 303 16.71 -7.65 10.16
CA GLU A 303 17.91 -8.15 9.48
C GLU A 303 17.62 -9.50 8.81
N ALA A 304 17.07 -10.47 9.56
CA ALA A 304 16.77 -11.81 9.06
C ALA A 304 15.71 -11.80 7.95
N VAL A 305 14.66 -10.98 8.05
CA VAL A 305 13.65 -10.79 7.01
C VAL A 305 14.26 -10.17 5.76
N THR A 306 15.12 -9.16 5.92
CA THR A 306 15.81 -8.51 4.80
C THR A 306 16.74 -9.50 4.10
N GLU A 307 17.56 -10.25 4.86
CA GLU A 307 18.43 -11.30 4.34
C GLU A 307 17.64 -12.39 3.59
N ALA A 308 16.54 -12.88 4.20
CA ALA A 308 15.68 -13.89 3.59
C ALA A 308 15.19 -13.45 2.21
N ILE A 309 14.70 -12.22 2.06
CA ILE A 309 14.21 -11.70 0.79
C ILE A 309 15.37 -11.53 -0.22
N PHE A 310 16.41 -10.80 0.15
CA PHE A 310 17.45 -10.37 -0.81
C PHE A 310 18.46 -11.46 -1.19
N GLU A 311 18.64 -12.50 -0.36
CA GLU A 311 19.47 -13.66 -0.73
C GLU A 311 18.69 -14.71 -1.56
N ASN A 312 17.37 -14.53 -1.74
CA ASN A 312 16.51 -15.48 -2.44
C ASN A 312 15.65 -14.83 -3.55
N LEU A 313 16.17 -13.79 -4.20
CA LEU A 313 15.46 -13.07 -5.26
C LEU A 313 15.11 -13.95 -6.47
N ASP A 314 15.81 -15.06 -6.67
CA ASP A 314 15.53 -16.05 -7.72
C ASP A 314 14.25 -16.85 -7.47
N GLN A 315 13.70 -16.81 -6.27
CA GLN A 315 12.39 -17.39 -5.93
C GLN A 315 11.22 -16.43 -6.23
N LEU A 316 11.49 -15.15 -6.49
CA LEU A 316 10.49 -14.17 -6.86
C LEU A 316 10.19 -14.23 -8.36
N SER A 317 8.93 -14.12 -8.71
CA SER A 317 8.49 -13.97 -10.10
C SER A 317 7.95 -12.56 -10.39
N ILE A 318 7.47 -11.88 -9.36
CA ILE A 318 6.86 -10.55 -9.47
C ILE A 318 7.94 -9.49 -9.25
N LYS A 319 8.17 -8.65 -10.26
CA LYS A 319 9.13 -7.53 -10.23
C LYS A 319 10.59 -7.93 -9.94
N SER A 320 10.94 -9.19 -10.04
CA SER A 320 12.29 -9.67 -9.75
C SER A 320 13.38 -8.99 -10.58
N GLU A 321 13.06 -8.47 -11.76
CA GLU A 321 13.98 -7.73 -12.63
C GLU A 321 14.36 -6.34 -12.09
N PHE A 322 13.56 -5.78 -11.16
CA PHE A 322 13.80 -4.47 -10.55
C PHE A 322 14.36 -4.58 -9.13
N ILE A 323 14.06 -5.70 -8.43
CA ILE A 323 14.43 -5.86 -7.02
C ILE A 323 15.85 -6.41 -6.94
N GLY A 324 16.75 -5.65 -6.30
CA GLY A 324 18.14 -6.05 -6.17
C GLY A 324 18.84 -5.33 -5.02
N VAL A 325 19.90 -5.93 -4.50
CA VAL A 325 20.70 -5.37 -3.40
C VAL A 325 21.27 -4.00 -3.79
N ASP A 326 21.75 -3.86 -5.03
CA ASP A 326 22.38 -2.63 -5.52
C ASP A 326 21.39 -1.45 -5.63
N SER A 327 20.09 -1.72 -5.85
CA SER A 327 19.03 -0.72 -6.00
C SER A 327 18.15 -0.55 -4.76
N ALA A 328 18.35 -1.37 -3.73
CA ALA A 328 17.46 -1.44 -2.56
C ALA A 328 17.38 -0.14 -1.72
N GLN A 329 18.19 0.86 -2.03
CA GLN A 329 18.17 2.17 -1.37
C GLN A 329 17.92 3.33 -2.34
N ASP A 330 17.72 3.04 -3.64
CA ASP A 330 17.45 4.08 -4.65
C ASP A 330 16.07 4.71 -4.41
N GLY A 331 16.04 6.01 -4.19
CA GLY A 331 14.81 6.72 -3.87
C GLY A 331 14.30 6.51 -2.42
N MET A 332 15.10 5.92 -1.54
CA MET A 332 14.78 5.81 -0.11
C MET A 332 14.61 7.20 0.49
N SER A 333 13.42 7.50 0.97
CA SER A 333 13.02 8.84 1.42
C SER A 333 13.13 9.06 2.93
N ILE A 334 13.34 7.98 3.69
CA ILE A 334 13.41 7.98 5.16
C ILE A 334 14.61 7.15 5.64
N GLU A 335 14.96 7.27 6.91
CA GLU A 335 16.05 6.50 7.51
C GLU A 335 15.77 5.00 7.45
N LEU A 336 16.79 4.20 7.14
CA LEU A 336 16.73 2.75 7.25
C LEU A 336 16.53 2.30 8.69
N HIS A 337 15.85 1.17 8.85
CA HIS A 337 15.84 0.45 10.11
C HIS A 337 17.24 -0.12 10.41
N GLU A 338 17.64 -0.17 11.68
CA GLU A 338 18.96 -0.68 12.10
C GLU A 338 19.24 -2.09 11.54
N GLY A 339 18.24 -3.00 11.58
CA GLY A 339 18.39 -4.35 11.06
C GLY A 339 18.60 -4.39 9.55
N ALA A 340 17.86 -3.58 8.79
CA ALA A 340 18.06 -3.46 7.34
C ALA A 340 19.43 -2.87 7.00
N ALA A 341 19.86 -1.83 7.74
CA ALA A 341 21.17 -1.23 7.54
C ALA A 341 22.32 -2.23 7.77
N ARG A 342 22.21 -3.13 8.76
CA ARG A 342 23.21 -4.18 9.00
C ARG A 342 23.36 -5.15 7.82
N TYR A 343 22.26 -5.44 7.12
CA TYR A 343 22.31 -6.32 5.95
C TYR A 343 22.99 -5.63 4.75
N PHE A 344 22.71 -4.34 4.52
CA PHE A 344 23.22 -3.61 3.35
C PHE A 344 24.62 -2.99 3.55
N GLU A 345 25.17 -2.95 4.78
CA GLU A 345 26.53 -2.49 5.11
C GLU A 345 27.59 -3.61 4.94
#